data_9b96b66a57322b2a85b666f0d61859d9
#
_entry.id   9b96b66a57322b2a85b666f0d61859d9
#
_cell.length_a   1.000
_cell.length_b   1.000
_cell.length_c   1.000
_cell.angle_alpha   90.00
_cell.angle_beta   90.00
_cell.angle_gamma   90.00
#
_symmetry.space_group_name_H-M   'P 1'
#
loop_
_entity.id
_entity.type
_entity.pdbx_description
1 polymer ?
#
loop_
_entity_poly.entity_id
_entity_poly.type
_entity_poly.pdbx_seq_one_letter_code
_entity_poly.pdbx_strand_id
1 'polypeptide(L)'
;MKDKVYKCGYKQCKLGGKVNKDIAVKKGNRYYHSECLQEIYNKEQIRELFLKHINPTEIISLLNRTINQIIDVKKVSSEFLLYALEYVIKNKLPLNRAAGLYYIINNKHIKNDYMKQKAKEIDNKIRNKNVQSNNEVKFNLFIQDNTWNRIIER
;
A
#
# COMPACT_ATOMS: atom_id res chain seq x y z
N MET A 1 8.66 31.88 -7.56
CA MET A 1 7.23 31.46 -7.44
C MET A 1 7.03 30.85 -6.06
N LYS A 2 6.04 31.30 -5.29
CA LYS A 2 5.74 30.65 -4.00
C LYS A 2 5.06 29.31 -4.28
N ASP A 3 5.68 28.21 -3.86
CA ASP A 3 5.09 26.88 -3.98
C ASP A 3 3.76 26.85 -3.24
N LYS A 4 2.69 26.50 -3.98
CA LYS A 4 1.35 26.45 -3.41
C LYS A 4 1.23 25.19 -2.57
N VAL A 5 1.00 25.37 -1.26
CA VAL A 5 0.92 24.29 -0.28
C VAL A 5 -0.52 24.17 0.23
N TYR A 6 -1.02 22.94 0.32
CA TYR A 6 -2.36 22.62 0.84
C TYR A 6 -2.26 21.92 2.19
N LYS A 7 -3.32 22.02 3.00
CA LYS A 7 -3.46 21.21 4.21
C LYS A 7 -3.88 19.78 3.83
N CYS A 8 -3.15 18.78 4.35
CA CYS A 8 -3.56 17.38 4.18
C CYS A 8 -4.89 17.12 4.90
N GLY A 9 -5.85 16.52 4.19
CA GLY A 9 -7.18 16.22 4.72
C GLY A 9 -7.21 15.04 5.71
N TYR A 10 -6.11 14.28 5.83
CA TYR A 10 -6.01 13.17 6.77
C TYR A 10 -5.62 13.67 8.16
N LYS A 11 -6.49 13.43 9.16
CA LYS A 11 -6.28 13.94 10.52
C LYS A 11 -5.02 13.39 11.20
N GLN A 12 -4.64 12.15 10.88
CA GLN A 12 -3.48 11.45 11.44
C GLN A 12 -2.25 11.52 10.53
N CYS A 13 -2.15 12.57 9.71
CA CYS A 13 -1.04 12.74 8.79
C CYS A 13 0.30 12.79 9.53
N LYS A 14 1.19 11.83 9.20
CA LYS A 14 2.54 11.71 9.76
C LYS A 14 3.59 12.56 9.00
N LEU A 15 3.19 13.14 7.85
CA LEU A 15 4.04 13.89 6.93
C LEU A 15 3.94 15.42 7.11
N GLY A 16 3.75 15.89 8.34
CA GLY A 16 3.73 17.31 8.66
C GLY A 16 2.41 18.05 8.35
N GLY A 17 1.38 17.36 7.89
CA GLY A 17 0.04 17.93 7.68
C GLY A 17 -0.10 18.89 6.50
N LYS A 18 0.97 19.16 5.74
CA LYS A 18 0.99 20.04 4.57
C LYS A 18 1.52 19.27 3.35
N VAL A 19 0.91 19.45 2.19
CA VAL A 19 1.28 18.78 0.95
C VAL A 19 1.47 19.80 -0.18
N ASN A 20 2.55 19.69 -0.94
CA ASN A 20 2.81 20.55 -2.10
C ASN A 20 1.82 20.23 -3.22
N LYS A 21 1.38 21.26 -3.94
CA LYS A 21 0.39 21.14 -5.02
C LYS A 21 0.76 20.06 -6.03
N ASP A 22 2.03 19.98 -6.40
CA ASP A 22 2.53 19.13 -7.50
C ASP A 22 2.48 17.62 -7.19
N ILE A 23 2.50 17.27 -5.88
CA ILE A 23 2.44 15.89 -5.40
C ILE A 23 1.12 15.57 -4.65
N ALA A 24 0.25 16.58 -4.52
CA ALA A 24 -1.01 16.42 -3.81
C ALA A 24 -2.04 15.64 -4.63
N VAL A 25 -2.65 14.63 -4.02
CA VAL A 25 -3.78 13.90 -4.60
C VAL A 25 -5.08 14.48 -4.07
N LYS A 26 -6.00 14.85 -4.97
CA LYS A 26 -7.31 15.41 -4.62
C LYS A 26 -8.35 14.29 -4.51
N LYS A 27 -9.08 14.24 -3.37
CA LYS A 27 -10.29 13.41 -3.18
C LYS A 27 -11.41 14.30 -2.66
N GLY A 28 -12.46 14.48 -3.46
CA GLY A 28 -13.52 15.46 -3.17
C GLY A 28 -12.96 16.89 -3.10
N ASN A 29 -13.24 17.58 -2.00
CA ASN A 29 -12.81 18.97 -1.77
C ASN A 29 -11.50 19.08 -0.95
N ARG A 30 -10.75 17.99 -0.76
CA ARG A 30 -9.54 17.97 0.07
C ARG A 30 -8.34 17.43 -0.69
N TYR A 31 -7.16 17.83 -0.24
CA TYR A 31 -5.88 17.39 -0.76
C TYR A 31 -5.19 16.46 0.24
N TYR A 32 -4.45 15.46 -0.25
CA TYR A 32 -3.82 14.44 0.56
C TYR A 32 -2.43 14.10 0.02
N HIS A 33 -1.54 13.63 0.88
CA HIS A 33 -0.39 12.84 0.41
C HIS A 33 -0.89 11.50 -0.14
N SER A 34 -0.18 10.92 -1.10
CA SER A 34 -0.51 9.60 -1.66
C SER A 34 -0.63 8.52 -0.58
N GLU A 35 0.31 8.50 0.36
CA GLU A 35 0.33 7.55 1.48
C GLU A 35 -0.87 7.74 2.42
N CYS A 36 -1.21 9.00 2.73
CA CYS A 36 -2.37 9.30 3.57
C CYS A 36 -3.68 8.87 2.91
N LEU A 37 -3.78 9.04 1.60
CA LEU A 37 -4.94 8.60 0.84
C LEU A 37 -5.03 7.08 0.76
N GLN A 38 -3.89 6.41 0.57
CA GLN A 38 -3.83 4.94 0.57
C GLN A 38 -4.25 4.37 1.93
N GLU A 39 -3.84 5.00 3.05
CA GLU A 39 -4.27 4.57 4.39
C GLU A 39 -5.79 4.70 4.58
N ILE A 40 -6.41 5.77 4.03
CA ILE A 40 -7.87 5.93 4.04
C ILE A 40 -8.54 4.80 3.24
N TYR A 41 -8.05 4.49 2.03
CA TYR A 41 -8.60 3.42 1.21
C TYR A 41 -8.46 2.04 1.88
N ASN A 42 -7.32 1.77 2.49
CA ASN A 42 -7.13 0.50 3.21
C ASN A 42 -8.13 0.37 4.38
N LYS A 43 -8.37 1.45 5.13
CA LYS A 43 -9.39 1.46 6.20
C LYS A 43 -10.81 1.23 5.66
N GLU A 44 -11.15 1.84 4.53
CA GLU A 44 -12.44 1.62 3.85
C GLU A 44 -12.59 0.16 3.41
N GLN A 45 -11.58 -0.42 2.77
CA GLN A 45 -11.56 -1.83 2.35
C GLN A 45 -11.66 -2.81 3.52
N ILE A 46 -10.92 -2.57 4.61
CA ILE A 46 -11.00 -3.41 5.82
C ILE A 46 -12.44 -3.44 6.35
N ARG A 47 -13.10 -2.28 6.43
CA ARG A 47 -14.49 -2.18 6.88
C ARG A 47 -15.44 -2.96 5.95
N GLU A 48 -15.31 -2.76 4.64
CA GLU A 48 -16.16 -3.43 3.65
C GLU A 48 -16.00 -4.93 3.68
N LEU A 49 -14.76 -5.44 3.70
CA LEU A 49 -14.48 -6.87 3.78
C LEU A 49 -15.00 -7.48 5.07
N PHE A 50 -14.85 -6.78 6.21
CA PHE A 50 -15.35 -7.25 7.49
C PHE A 50 -16.87 -7.38 7.48
N LEU A 51 -17.59 -6.36 7.04
CA LEU A 51 -19.05 -6.38 6.96
C LEU A 51 -19.57 -7.39 5.93
N LYS A 52 -18.86 -7.59 4.84
CA LYS A 52 -19.28 -8.51 3.77
C LYS A 52 -19.04 -9.99 4.14
N HIS A 53 -17.94 -10.32 4.78
CA HIS A 53 -17.46 -11.71 4.93
C HIS A 53 -17.43 -12.22 6.36
N ILE A 54 -17.39 -11.34 7.36
CA ILE A 54 -17.24 -11.73 8.77
C ILE A 54 -18.54 -11.49 9.54
N ASN A 55 -18.99 -10.25 9.65
CA ASN A 55 -20.20 -9.92 10.40
C ASN A 55 -20.96 -8.74 9.76
N PRO A 56 -22.01 -9.03 8.96
CA PRO A 56 -22.82 -7.99 8.33
C PRO A 56 -23.58 -7.08 9.31
N THR A 57 -23.79 -7.59 10.54
CA THR A 57 -24.55 -6.88 11.59
C THR A 57 -23.68 -6.16 12.61
N GLU A 58 -22.34 -6.11 12.38
CA GLU A 58 -21.43 -5.41 13.27
C GLU A 58 -21.74 -3.91 13.35
N ILE A 59 -21.61 -3.35 14.55
CA ILE A 59 -21.81 -1.91 14.75
C ILE A 59 -20.68 -1.13 14.06
N ILE A 60 -21.02 -0.40 13.00
CA ILE A 60 -20.06 0.32 12.15
C ILE A 60 -19.17 1.28 12.96
N SER A 61 -19.73 1.98 13.94
CA SER A 61 -18.96 2.90 14.80
C SER A 61 -17.91 2.16 15.65
N LEU A 62 -18.26 0.97 16.16
CA LEU A 62 -17.35 0.12 16.92
C LEU A 62 -16.24 -0.42 16.03
N LEU A 63 -16.59 -0.93 14.85
CA LEU A 63 -15.62 -1.42 13.87
C LEU A 63 -14.64 -0.31 13.46
N ASN A 64 -15.13 0.88 13.11
CA ASN A 64 -14.30 2.03 12.76
C ASN A 64 -13.37 2.45 13.91
N ARG A 65 -13.89 2.46 15.13
CA ARG A 65 -13.09 2.77 16.33
C ARG A 65 -11.96 1.75 16.50
N THR A 66 -12.26 0.47 16.36
CA THR A 66 -11.26 -0.62 16.47
C THR A 66 -10.18 -0.49 15.40
N ILE A 67 -10.56 -0.29 14.13
CA ILE A 67 -9.62 -0.08 13.02
C ILE A 67 -8.70 1.12 13.31
N ASN A 68 -9.26 2.25 13.72
CA ASN A 68 -8.50 3.44 14.04
C ASN A 68 -7.57 3.22 15.25
N GLN A 69 -8.00 2.53 16.29
CA GLN A 69 -7.14 2.19 17.42
C GLN A 69 -5.95 1.32 17.01
N ILE A 70 -6.16 0.35 16.15
CA ILE A 70 -5.09 -0.52 15.65
C ILE A 70 -4.09 0.28 14.81
N ILE A 71 -4.56 1.06 13.86
CA ILE A 71 -3.70 1.76 12.90
C ILE A 71 -3.09 3.03 13.53
N ASP A 72 -3.90 3.88 14.14
CA ASP A 72 -3.47 5.21 14.57
C ASP A 72 -2.79 5.19 15.95
N VAL A 73 -3.26 4.34 16.88
CA VAL A 73 -2.73 4.26 18.25
C VAL A 73 -1.66 3.20 18.39
N LYS A 74 -1.94 1.96 17.96
CA LYS A 74 -0.97 0.86 18.03
C LYS A 74 0.07 0.89 16.92
N LYS A 75 -0.05 1.82 15.94
CA LYS A 75 0.90 2.01 14.83
C LYS A 75 1.07 0.75 13.95
N VAL A 76 0.04 -0.06 13.87
CA VAL A 76 0.02 -1.21 12.94
C VAL A 76 -0.24 -0.68 11.53
N SER A 77 0.53 -1.16 10.54
CA SER A 77 0.31 -0.78 9.14
C SER A 77 -1.09 -1.16 8.67
N SER A 78 -1.76 -0.25 7.97
CA SER A 78 -3.07 -0.51 7.36
C SER A 78 -3.01 -1.62 6.32
N GLU A 79 -1.88 -1.74 5.59
CA GLU A 79 -1.64 -2.84 4.64
C GLU A 79 -1.58 -4.19 5.35
N PHE A 80 -0.89 -4.26 6.49
CA PHE A 80 -0.80 -5.50 7.26
C PHE A 80 -2.15 -5.90 7.85
N LEU A 81 -2.94 -4.94 8.37
CA LEU A 81 -4.27 -5.23 8.89
C LEU A 81 -5.22 -5.74 7.78
N LEU A 82 -5.15 -5.11 6.59
CA LEU A 82 -5.92 -5.55 5.42
C LEU A 82 -5.52 -6.98 5.02
N TYR A 83 -4.23 -7.24 4.88
CA TYR A 83 -3.70 -8.57 4.60
C TYR A 83 -4.15 -9.62 5.63
N ALA A 84 -4.05 -9.29 6.92
CA ALA A 84 -4.44 -10.20 8.01
C ALA A 84 -5.93 -10.56 7.94
N LEU A 85 -6.79 -9.59 7.59
CA LEU A 85 -8.21 -9.83 7.40
C LEU A 85 -8.48 -10.72 6.18
N GLU A 86 -7.84 -10.45 5.04
CA GLU A 86 -7.94 -11.29 3.84
C GLU A 86 -7.46 -12.72 4.10
N TYR A 87 -6.37 -12.88 4.86
CA TYR A 87 -5.88 -14.19 5.29
C TYR A 87 -6.91 -14.96 6.12
N VAL A 88 -7.58 -14.31 7.07
CA VAL A 88 -8.64 -14.90 7.89
C VAL A 88 -9.82 -15.33 7.03
N ILE A 89 -10.26 -14.48 6.10
CA ILE A 89 -11.37 -14.79 5.19
C ILE A 89 -11.02 -15.98 4.30
N LYS A 90 -9.84 -15.97 3.68
CA LYS A 90 -9.36 -17.03 2.79
C LYS A 90 -9.25 -18.38 3.48
N ASN A 91 -8.74 -18.39 4.70
CA ASN A 91 -8.52 -19.62 5.48
C ASN A 91 -9.71 -19.96 6.38
N LYS A 92 -10.82 -19.23 6.29
CA LYS A 92 -12.03 -19.43 7.10
C LYS A 92 -11.74 -19.52 8.60
N LEU A 93 -10.83 -18.70 9.09
CA LEU A 93 -10.49 -18.67 10.51
C LEU A 93 -11.61 -18.00 11.32
N PRO A 94 -11.84 -18.43 12.57
CA PRO A 94 -12.91 -17.88 13.38
C PRO A 94 -12.67 -16.42 13.74
N LEU A 95 -13.54 -15.54 13.26
CA LEU A 95 -13.57 -14.11 13.56
C LEU A 95 -15.03 -13.64 13.49
N ASN A 96 -15.59 -13.16 14.62
CA ASN A 96 -17.01 -12.83 14.68
C ASN A 96 -17.30 -11.38 15.06
N ARG A 97 -16.34 -10.68 15.67
CA ARG A 97 -16.53 -9.33 16.21
C ARG A 97 -15.33 -8.44 15.90
N ALA A 98 -15.55 -7.12 15.84
CA ALA A 98 -14.50 -6.13 15.60
C ALA A 98 -13.29 -6.27 16.56
N ALA A 99 -13.53 -6.60 17.84
CA ALA A 99 -12.46 -6.86 18.81
C ALA A 99 -11.51 -8.00 18.40
N GLY A 100 -11.97 -8.96 17.61
CA GLY A 100 -11.13 -10.03 17.09
C GLY A 100 -10.00 -9.55 16.17
N LEU A 101 -10.10 -8.35 15.60
CA LEU A 101 -9.01 -7.73 14.83
C LEU A 101 -7.73 -7.60 15.65
N TYR A 102 -7.83 -7.38 16.97
CA TYR A 102 -6.65 -7.37 17.85
C TYR A 102 -5.96 -8.73 17.94
N TYR A 103 -6.74 -9.81 17.86
CA TYR A 103 -6.21 -11.15 17.88
C TYR A 103 -5.46 -11.50 16.61
N ILE A 104 -6.01 -11.16 15.44
CA ILE A 104 -5.38 -11.50 14.16
C ILE A 104 -4.07 -10.74 13.93
N ILE A 105 -3.97 -9.47 14.34
CA ILE A 105 -2.73 -8.70 14.22
C ILE A 105 -1.60 -9.21 15.11
N ASN A 106 -1.91 -9.97 16.18
CA ASN A 106 -0.94 -10.57 17.08
C ASN A 106 -0.59 -12.01 16.70
N ASN A 107 -1.28 -12.59 15.72
CA ASN A 107 -1.03 -13.96 15.28
C ASN A 107 0.32 -14.08 14.57
N LYS A 108 1.21 -14.93 15.11
CA LYS A 108 2.57 -15.13 14.59
C LYS A 108 2.59 -15.72 13.19
N HIS A 109 1.66 -16.63 12.86
CA HIS A 109 1.59 -17.26 11.55
C HIS A 109 1.24 -16.22 10.47
N ILE A 110 0.24 -15.37 10.72
CA ILE A 110 -0.16 -14.31 9.80
C ILE A 110 0.98 -13.31 9.59
N LYS A 111 1.67 -12.91 10.67
CA LYS A 111 2.84 -12.02 10.57
C LYS A 111 3.96 -12.63 9.73
N ASN A 112 4.30 -13.89 9.97
CA ASN A 112 5.37 -14.56 9.24
C ASN A 112 5.04 -14.72 7.75
N ASP A 113 3.77 -15.03 7.44
CA ASP A 113 3.32 -15.17 6.05
C ASP A 113 3.35 -13.82 5.30
N TYR A 114 2.89 -12.76 5.95
CA TYR A 114 2.99 -11.40 5.42
C TYR A 114 4.43 -11.00 5.12
N MET A 115 5.36 -11.25 6.04
CA MET A 115 6.78 -10.94 5.84
C MET A 115 7.37 -11.73 4.68
N LYS A 116 7.03 -13.00 4.52
CA LYS A 116 7.44 -13.82 3.38
C LYS A 116 6.91 -13.28 2.05
N GLN A 117 5.65 -12.84 2.00
CA GLN A 117 5.09 -12.24 0.80
C GLN A 117 5.77 -10.92 0.45
N LYS A 118 5.99 -10.04 1.42
CA LYS A 118 6.70 -8.78 1.21
C LYS A 118 8.14 -8.98 0.71
N ALA A 119 8.85 -9.97 1.24
CA ALA A 119 10.18 -10.33 0.75
C ALA A 119 10.14 -10.76 -0.72
N LYS A 120 9.20 -11.61 -1.11
CA LYS A 120 9.02 -12.03 -2.52
C LYS A 120 8.68 -10.87 -3.45
N GLU A 121 7.81 -9.93 -3.00
CA GLU A 121 7.48 -8.74 -3.79
C GLU A 121 8.71 -7.86 -4.05
N ILE A 122 9.57 -7.70 -3.02
CA ILE A 122 10.82 -6.93 -3.14
C ILE A 122 11.77 -7.62 -4.12
N ASP A 123 11.99 -8.93 -3.98
CA ASP A 123 12.85 -9.70 -4.87
C ASP A 123 12.38 -9.62 -6.34
N ASN A 124 11.08 -9.73 -6.57
CA ASN A 124 10.50 -9.59 -7.91
C ASN A 124 10.70 -8.18 -8.49
N LYS A 125 10.55 -7.14 -7.68
CA LYS A 125 10.80 -5.75 -8.10
C LYS A 125 12.27 -5.53 -8.48
N ILE A 126 13.20 -6.10 -7.71
CA ILE A 126 14.65 -6.03 -8.00
C ILE A 126 14.96 -6.76 -9.30
N ARG A 127 14.46 -7.98 -9.49
CA ARG A 127 14.65 -8.76 -10.73
C ARG A 127 14.13 -8.03 -11.95
N ASN A 128 12.93 -7.46 -11.87
CA ASN A 128 12.33 -6.73 -12.99
C ASN A 128 13.11 -5.46 -13.36
N LYS A 129 13.65 -4.71 -12.38
CA LYS A 129 14.52 -3.58 -12.63
C LYS A 129 15.82 -3.98 -13.32
N ASN A 130 16.44 -5.08 -12.90
CA ASN A 130 17.68 -5.58 -13.51
C ASN A 130 17.45 -6.05 -14.95
N VAL A 131 16.30 -6.66 -15.25
CA VAL A 131 15.94 -7.07 -16.62
C VAL A 131 15.75 -5.85 -17.54
N GLN A 132 15.09 -4.80 -17.07
CA GLN A 132 14.93 -3.56 -17.85
C GLN A 132 16.28 -2.89 -18.12
N SER A 133 17.14 -2.75 -17.11
CA SER A 133 18.49 -2.20 -17.25
C SER A 133 19.34 -2.99 -18.26
N ASN A 134 19.31 -4.32 -18.20
CA ASN A 134 20.06 -5.17 -19.15
C ASN A 134 19.52 -5.07 -20.58
N ASN A 135 18.23 -4.87 -20.77
CA ASN A 135 17.64 -4.69 -22.10
C ASN A 135 18.02 -3.34 -22.72
N GLU A 136 18.07 -2.27 -21.91
CA GLU A 136 18.52 -0.94 -22.37
C GLU A 136 19.99 -0.96 -22.76
N VAL A 137 20.86 -1.62 -21.98
CA VAL A 137 22.29 -1.77 -22.32
C VAL A 137 22.48 -2.58 -23.60
N LYS A 138 21.75 -3.68 -23.79
CA LYS A 138 21.83 -4.47 -25.03
C LYS A 138 21.34 -3.67 -26.24
N PHE A 139 20.29 -2.88 -26.10
CA PHE A 139 19.75 -2.05 -27.17
C PHE A 139 20.75 -0.98 -27.59
N ASN A 140 21.41 -0.32 -26.65
CA ASN A 140 22.42 0.71 -26.92
C ASN A 140 23.67 0.11 -27.59
N LEU A 141 24.12 -1.07 -27.18
CA LEU A 141 25.22 -1.78 -27.84
C LEU A 141 24.88 -2.14 -29.30
N PHE A 142 23.65 -2.57 -29.56
CA PHE A 142 23.18 -2.90 -30.91
C PHE A 142 23.13 -1.68 -31.83
N ILE A 143 22.78 -0.51 -31.32
CA ILE A 143 22.80 0.75 -32.09
C ILE A 143 24.23 1.18 -32.42
N GLN A 144 25.18 1.02 -31.50
CA GLN A 144 26.59 1.34 -31.75
C GLN A 144 27.19 0.44 -32.84
N ASP A 145 26.95 -0.85 -32.81
CA ASP A 145 27.47 -1.77 -33.82
C ASP A 145 26.93 -1.46 -35.24
N ASN A 146 25.67 -1.05 -35.37
CA ASN A 146 25.11 -0.66 -36.66
C ASN A 146 25.65 0.64 -37.24
N THR A 147 26.14 1.54 -36.38
CA THR A 147 26.76 2.81 -36.83
C THR A 147 28.17 2.60 -37.38
N TRP A 148 28.93 1.65 -36.85
CA TRP A 148 30.28 1.33 -37.32
C TRP A 148 30.29 0.64 -38.71
N ASN A 149 29.32 -0.24 -38.99
CA ASN A 149 29.23 -0.92 -40.29
C ASN A 149 28.90 0.04 -41.46
N ARG A 150 28.32 1.21 -41.21
CA ARG A 150 28.06 2.23 -42.27
C ARG A 150 29.27 3.06 -42.64
N ILE A 151 30.36 3.06 -41.86
CA ILE A 151 31.58 3.86 -42.12
C ILE A 151 32.57 3.06 -42.99
N ILE A 152 32.46 1.75 -43.09
CA ILE A 152 33.41 0.90 -43.80
C ILE A 152 33.01 0.70 -45.29
N GLU A 153 31.80 1.08 -45.69
CA GLU A 153 31.28 0.95 -47.06
C GLU A 153 31.39 2.24 -47.91
N ARG A 154 32.33 3.16 -47.55
CA ARG A 154 32.61 4.35 -48.39
C ARG A 154 34.07 4.42 -48.84
#